data_1177ab0278534f7615749fe6d4f39635
#
_entry.id   1177ab0278534f7615749fe6d4f39635
#
_cell.length_a   1.000
_cell.length_b   1.000
_cell.length_c   1.000
_cell.angle_alpha   90.00
_cell.angle_beta   90.00
_cell.angle_gamma   90.00
#
_symmetry.space_group_name_H-M   'P 1'
#
loop_
_entity.id
_entity.type
_entity.pdbx_description
1 polymer ?
#
loop_
_entity_poly.entity_id
_entity_poly.type
_entity_poly.pdbx_seq_one_letter_code
_entity_poly.pdbx_strand_id
1 'polypeptide(L)' 'MSNDEILANQRTIITNQEKIQSNQQKLDRMLSNQEMIIHNQTSILENQQKLDSVVKNQERILANQDEILSRLAK' A
#
# COMPACT_ATOMS: atom_id res chain seq x y z
N MET A 1 47.94 12.84 19.29
CA MET A 1 47.34 11.52 19.06
C MET A 1 48.37 10.55 18.53
N SER A 2 48.37 9.34 19.07
CA SER A 2 49.21 8.28 18.54
C SER A 2 48.67 7.77 17.19
N ASN A 3 49.53 7.16 16.41
CA ASN A 3 49.11 6.51 15.16
C ASN A 3 48.08 5.41 15.40
N ASP A 4 48.19 4.69 16.52
CA ASP A 4 47.22 3.65 16.87
C ASP A 4 45.83 4.23 17.15
N GLU A 5 45.76 5.40 17.80
CA GLU A 5 44.50 6.09 18.06
C GLU A 5 43.86 6.59 16.75
N ILE A 6 44.68 7.11 15.85
CA ILE A 6 44.21 7.58 14.53
C ILE A 6 43.62 6.41 13.74
N LEU A 7 44.33 5.28 13.72
CA LEU A 7 43.88 4.07 13.02
C LEU A 7 42.58 3.53 13.61
N ALA A 8 42.46 3.52 14.96
CA ALA A 8 41.27 3.08 15.62
C ALA A 8 40.08 3.97 15.29
N ASN A 9 40.28 5.29 15.27
CA ASN A 9 39.25 6.25 14.90
C ASN A 9 38.81 6.06 13.44
N GLN A 10 39.77 5.83 12.54
CA GLN A 10 39.46 5.58 11.13
C GLN A 10 38.63 4.33 10.93
N ARG A 11 38.93 3.26 11.65
CA ARG A 11 38.15 2.02 11.61
C ARG A 11 36.73 2.24 12.11
N THR A 12 36.59 3.03 13.17
CA THR A 12 35.29 3.39 13.70
C THR A 12 34.46 4.16 12.67
N ILE A 13 35.08 5.11 11.98
CA ILE A 13 34.43 5.88 10.93
C ILE A 13 33.96 4.98 9.80
N ILE A 14 34.82 4.07 9.34
CA ILE A 14 34.47 3.13 8.27
C ILE A 14 33.30 2.25 8.68
N THR A 15 33.33 1.72 9.90
CA THR A 15 32.23 0.90 10.42
C THR A 15 30.92 1.69 10.45
N ASN A 16 30.97 2.94 10.88
CA ASN A 16 29.80 3.81 10.92
C ASN A 16 29.26 4.08 9.51
N GLN A 17 30.15 4.32 8.55
CA GLN A 17 29.76 4.53 7.16
C GLN A 17 29.07 3.29 6.57
N GLU A 18 29.54 2.11 6.89
CA GLU A 18 28.92 0.84 6.45
C GLU A 18 27.52 0.70 7.02
N LYS A 19 27.33 1.07 8.29
CA LYS A 19 26.01 1.07 8.93
C LYS A 19 25.06 2.06 8.28
N ILE A 20 25.57 3.26 7.96
CA ILE A 20 24.79 4.28 7.27
C ILE A 20 24.32 3.78 5.90
N GLN A 21 25.22 3.18 5.14
CA GLN A 21 24.88 2.62 3.83
C GLN A 21 23.85 1.50 3.94
N SER A 22 23.98 0.63 4.92
CA SER A 22 23.02 -0.42 5.18
C SER A 22 21.64 0.16 5.53
N ASN A 23 21.63 1.20 6.36
CA ASN A 23 20.39 1.88 6.74
C ASN A 23 19.72 2.56 5.55
N GLN A 24 20.51 3.18 4.68
CA GLN A 24 19.98 3.81 3.45
C GLN A 24 19.33 2.77 2.54
N GLN A 25 19.91 1.60 2.40
CA GLN A 25 19.32 0.51 1.62
C GLN A 25 17.99 0.06 2.20
N LYS A 26 17.89 -0.01 3.53
CA LYS A 26 16.65 -0.36 4.21
C LYS A 26 15.58 0.70 3.99
N LEU A 27 15.96 1.98 4.03
CA LEU A 27 15.04 3.09 3.78
C LEU A 27 14.52 3.05 2.33
N ASP A 28 15.38 2.75 1.37
CA ASP A 28 14.98 2.61 -0.02
C ASP A 28 13.94 1.50 -0.21
N ARG A 29 14.14 0.37 0.48
CA ARG A 29 13.16 -0.72 0.44
C ARG A 29 11.84 -0.33 1.09
N MET A 30 11.89 0.42 2.19
CA MET A 30 10.69 0.92 2.85
C MET A 30 9.90 1.85 1.94
N LEU A 31 10.60 2.76 1.24
CA LEU A 31 9.96 3.66 0.29
C LEU A 31 9.29 2.89 -0.86
N SER A 32 9.98 1.89 -1.40
CA SER A 32 9.41 1.01 -2.43
C SER A 32 8.16 0.30 -1.93
N ASN A 33 8.21 -0.23 -0.71
CA ASN A 33 7.07 -0.92 -0.11
C ASN A 33 5.89 0.04 0.09
N GLN A 34 6.16 1.28 0.52
CA GLN A 34 5.11 2.28 0.69
C GLN A 34 4.44 2.63 -0.63
N GLU A 35 5.21 2.74 -1.70
CA GLU A 35 4.66 2.97 -3.04
C GLU A 35 3.74 1.83 -3.46
N MET A 36 4.13 0.60 -3.19
CA MET A 36 3.30 -0.58 -3.47
C MET A 36 2.02 -0.57 -2.65
N ILE A 37 2.09 -0.19 -1.39
CA ILE A 37 0.92 -0.09 -0.51
C ILE A 37 -0.06 0.96 -1.05
N ILE A 38 0.44 2.13 -1.43
CA ILE A 38 -0.39 3.20 -1.99
C ILE A 38 -1.07 2.72 -3.28
N HIS A 39 -0.33 2.05 -4.14
CA HIS A 39 -0.87 1.50 -5.38
C HIS A 39 -1.97 0.47 -5.11
N ASN A 40 -1.74 -0.41 -4.13
CA ASN A 40 -2.73 -1.40 -3.72
C ASN A 40 -3.99 -0.75 -3.13
N GLN A 41 -3.81 0.30 -2.34
CA GLN A 41 -4.95 1.05 -1.78
C GLN A 41 -5.79 1.68 -2.87
N THR A 42 -5.16 2.23 -3.90
CA THR A 42 -5.86 2.78 -5.05
C THR A 42 -6.70 1.71 -5.75
N SER A 43 -6.13 0.52 -5.94
CA SER A 43 -6.83 -0.61 -6.54
C SER A 43 -8.02 -1.06 -5.69
N ILE A 44 -7.87 -1.08 -4.37
CA ILE A 44 -8.95 -1.41 -3.44
C ILE A 44 -10.10 -0.41 -3.56
N LEU A 45 -9.78 0.89 -3.60
CA LEU A 45 -10.80 1.93 -3.76
C LEU A 45 -11.57 1.77 -5.07
N GLU A 46 -10.88 1.49 -6.16
CA GLU A 46 -11.51 1.23 -7.46
C GLU A 46 -12.45 0.02 -7.39
N ASN A 47 -12.01 -1.05 -6.72
CA ASN A 47 -12.82 -2.24 -6.57
C ASN A 47 -14.06 -1.96 -5.71
N GLN A 48 -13.93 -1.16 -4.67
CA GLN A 48 -15.07 -0.76 -3.84
C GLN A 48 -16.10 0.03 -4.64
N GLN A 49 -15.65 0.93 -5.52
CA GLN A 49 -16.55 1.67 -6.39
C GLN A 49 -17.32 0.74 -7.35
N LYS A 50 -16.63 -0.27 -7.88
CA LYS A 50 -17.28 -1.28 -8.74
C LYS A 50 -18.32 -2.08 -7.97
N LEU A 51 -18.01 -2.46 -6.73
CA LEU A 51 -18.96 -3.17 -5.88
C LEU A 51 -20.19 -2.31 -5.57
N ASP A 52 -20.02 -1.03 -5.30
CA ASP A 52 -21.13 -0.10 -5.08
C ASP A 52 -22.05 -0.06 -6.31
N SER A 53 -21.47 -0.05 -7.50
CA SER A 53 -22.24 -0.09 -8.75
C SER A 53 -23.02 -1.40 -8.91
N VAL A 54 -22.39 -2.51 -8.54
CA VAL A 54 -23.07 -3.83 -8.57
C VAL A 54 -24.24 -3.85 -7.61
N VAL A 55 -24.06 -3.35 -6.39
CA VAL A 55 -25.12 -3.29 -5.39
C VAL A 55 -26.29 -2.45 -5.89
N LYS A 56 -26.02 -1.29 -6.48
CA LYS A 56 -27.08 -0.43 -7.04
C LYS A 56 -27.84 -1.13 -8.16
N ASN A 57 -27.13 -1.85 -9.01
CA ASN A 57 -27.78 -2.62 -10.07
C ASN A 57 -28.68 -3.73 -9.51
N GLN A 58 -28.22 -4.40 -8.46
CA GLN A 58 -29.03 -5.43 -7.78
C GLN A 58 -30.29 -4.84 -7.16
N GLU A 59 -30.19 -3.65 -6.56
CA GLU A 59 -31.36 -2.95 -6.03
C GLU A 59 -32.38 -2.64 -7.11
N ARG A 60 -31.91 -2.22 -8.28
CA ARG A 60 -32.80 -1.96 -9.44
C ARG A 60 -33.47 -3.26 -9.92
N ILE A 61 -32.71 -4.34 -9.98
CA ILE A 61 -33.26 -5.64 -10.38
C ILE A 61 -34.36 -6.07 -9.41
N LEU A 62 -34.10 -5.95 -8.12
CA LEU A 62 -35.08 -6.31 -7.10
C LEU A 62 -36.33 -5.44 -7.20
N ALA A 63 -36.17 -4.15 -7.41
CA ALA A 63 -37.28 -3.23 -7.59
C ALA A 63 -38.12 -3.57 -8.82
N ASN A 64 -37.45 -3.91 -9.93
CA ASN A 64 -38.12 -4.33 -11.16
C ASN A 64 -38.89 -5.64 -10.97
N GLN A 65 -38.30 -6.59 -10.25
CA GLN A 65 -38.96 -7.85 -9.96
C GLN A 65 -40.21 -7.66 -9.10
N ASP A 66 -40.14 -6.79 -8.10
CA ASP A 66 -41.28 -6.45 -7.26
C ASP A 66 -42.40 -5.82 -8.08
N GLU A 67 -42.08 -4.95 -9.01
CA GLU A 67 -43.04 -4.31 -9.88
C GLU A 67 -43.71 -5.35 -10.79
N ILE A 68 -42.94 -6.25 -11.38
CA ILE A 68 -43.46 -7.31 -12.24
C ILE A 68 -44.42 -8.21 -11.46
N LEU A 69 -44.00 -8.64 -10.26
CA LEU A 69 -44.84 -9.50 -9.40
C LEU A 69 -46.15 -8.79 -9.03
N SER A 70 -46.06 -7.50 -8.73
CA SER A 70 -47.22 -6.69 -8.40
C SER A 70 -48.25 -6.63 -9.58
N ARG A 71 -47.71 -6.45 -10.80
CA ARG A 71 -48.57 -6.40 -12.00
C ARG A 71 -49.19 -7.77 -12.31
N LEU A 72 -48.45 -8.86 -12.09
CA LEU A 72 -48.96 -10.19 -12.32
C LEU A 72 -50.06 -10.58 -11.33
N ALA A 73 -50.01 -10.04 -10.12
CA ALA A 73 -50.99 -10.29 -9.09
C ALA A 73 -52.37 -9.62 -9.33
N LYS A 74 -52.36 -8.64 -10.21
CA LYS A 74 -53.61 -7.96 -10.58
C LYS A 74 -54.42 -8.78 -11.60
#